data_499d23a467a7ef47c1f524d0f83d9e0a
#
_entry.id   499d23a467a7ef47c1f524d0f83d9e0a
#
_cell.length_a   1.000
_cell.length_b   1.000
_cell.length_c   1.000
_cell.angle_alpha   90.00
_cell.angle_beta   90.00
_cell.angle_gamma   90.00
#
_symmetry.space_group_name_H-M   'P 1'
#
loop_
_entity.id
_entity.type
_entity.pdbx_description
1 polymer ?
#
loop_
_entity_poly.entity_id
_entity_poly.type
_entity_poly.pdbx_seq_one_letter_code
_entity_poly.pdbx_strand_id
1 'polypeptide(L)'
;KPHSIYHLWRAFDSDPNVGGACGEIVVQKGKLWHELLNPLVAAQHFEYKMSNILDKPMESAFGYISVLPGAFSAYRYTALQNDPMGHGPLHSYLKGETMHGGKHDADIFSSNMYLAEDRILCWELVTKRDSAWLLRFVKRAQAETDVPTHVAELISQRRRWLNGSFFAAIHSIIKFGRIYRSKHSVFRKFLLHVEMLYQTVMLFFSWFSLANYFLIFHILARSMEDIARWIHVPT
;
A
#
# COMPACT_ATOMS: atom_id res chain seq x y z
N LYS A 1 3.94 -17.46 10.95
CA LYS A 1 4.82 -18.08 11.98
C LYS A 1 4.08 -18.23 13.32
N PRO A 2 4.51 -19.14 14.20
CA PRO A 2 3.98 -19.21 15.56
C PRO A 2 4.04 -17.83 16.22
N HIS A 3 3.06 -17.52 17.06
CA HIS A 3 2.96 -16.25 17.78
C HIS A 3 2.70 -14.98 16.94
N SER A 4 2.60 -15.03 15.62
CA SER A 4 2.33 -13.84 14.80
C SER A 4 1.00 -13.17 15.16
N ILE A 5 -0.06 -13.97 15.37
CA ILE A 5 -1.37 -13.46 15.81
C ILE A 5 -1.27 -12.82 17.20
N TYR A 6 -0.51 -13.43 18.11
CA TYR A 6 -0.27 -12.88 19.45
C TYR A 6 0.43 -11.52 19.38
N HIS A 7 1.43 -11.35 18.49
CA HIS A 7 2.11 -10.08 18.33
C HIS A 7 1.19 -9.00 17.76
N LEU A 8 0.30 -9.34 16.83
CA LEU A 8 -0.72 -8.41 16.34
C LEU A 8 -1.69 -8.03 17.46
N TRP A 9 -2.21 -9.00 18.20
CA TRP A 9 -3.10 -8.76 19.33
C TRP A 9 -2.45 -7.85 20.39
N ARG A 10 -1.19 -8.09 20.73
CA ARG A 10 -0.44 -7.28 21.71
C ARG A 10 -0.33 -5.81 21.28
N ALA A 11 -0.29 -5.49 20.00
CA ALA A 11 -0.28 -4.11 19.53
C ALA A 11 -1.56 -3.37 19.91
N PHE A 12 -2.70 -4.06 19.89
CA PHE A 12 -3.99 -3.49 20.32
C PHE A 12 -4.13 -3.41 21.85
N ASP A 13 -3.54 -4.36 22.57
CA ASP A 13 -3.55 -4.38 24.02
C ASP A 13 -2.69 -3.25 24.61
N SER A 14 -1.52 -3.01 24.01
CA SER A 14 -0.56 -2.00 24.47
C SER A 14 -0.99 -0.57 24.19
N ASP A 15 -1.83 -0.32 23.20
CA ASP A 15 -2.29 1.03 22.82
C ASP A 15 -3.76 1.00 22.39
N PRO A 16 -4.67 1.58 23.19
CA PRO A 16 -6.10 1.61 22.89
C PRO A 16 -6.44 2.39 21.63
N ASN A 17 -5.57 3.28 21.14
CA ASN A 17 -5.80 4.07 19.94
C ASN A 17 -5.43 3.30 18.64
N VAL A 18 -4.82 2.14 18.73
CA VAL A 18 -4.56 1.34 17.54
C VAL A 18 -5.87 0.79 16.99
N GLY A 19 -6.25 1.27 15.81
CA GLY A 19 -7.44 0.83 15.08
C GLY A 19 -7.16 -0.28 14.08
N GLY A 20 -5.93 -0.34 13.54
CA GLY A 20 -5.48 -1.38 12.62
C GLY A 20 -4.00 -1.67 12.76
N ALA A 21 -3.61 -2.91 12.51
CA ALA A 21 -2.22 -3.33 12.56
C ALA A 21 -1.92 -4.36 11.47
N CYS A 22 -0.72 -4.31 10.89
CA CYS A 22 -0.22 -5.35 9.99
C CYS A 22 1.15 -5.85 10.44
N GLY A 23 1.49 -7.05 9.99
CA GLY A 23 2.81 -7.63 10.20
C GLY A 23 3.70 -7.57 8.96
N GLU A 24 4.90 -8.11 9.12
CA GLU A 24 5.85 -8.32 8.03
C GLU A 24 5.37 -9.49 7.16
N ILE A 25 5.10 -9.21 5.88
CA ILE A 25 4.87 -10.25 4.88
C ILE A 25 6.19 -10.48 4.16
N VAL A 26 6.60 -11.73 4.08
CA VAL A 26 7.80 -12.16 3.36
C VAL A 26 7.44 -13.14 2.27
N VAL A 27 8.17 -13.10 1.18
CA VAL A 27 8.02 -14.05 0.08
C VAL A 27 8.52 -15.42 0.52
N GLN A 28 7.75 -16.46 0.21
CA GLN A 28 8.15 -17.84 0.42
C GLN A 28 9.42 -18.14 -0.38
N LYS A 29 10.40 -18.73 0.28
CA LYS A 29 11.72 -18.96 -0.33
C LYS A 29 11.90 -20.38 -0.85
N GLY A 30 10.95 -21.27 -0.52
CA GLY A 30 11.07 -22.69 -0.77
C GLY A 30 12.16 -23.40 0.04
N LYS A 31 12.32 -24.70 -0.18
CA LYS A 31 13.41 -25.46 0.45
C LYS A 31 14.74 -25.01 -0.14
N LEU A 32 15.73 -24.74 0.73
CA LEU A 32 17.08 -24.31 0.32
C LEU A 32 17.08 -23.03 -0.55
N TRP A 33 16.05 -22.20 -0.44
CA TRP A 33 15.94 -20.90 -1.14
C TRP A 33 15.86 -21.00 -2.68
N HIS A 34 15.49 -22.16 -3.20
CA HIS A 34 15.49 -22.41 -4.65
C HIS A 34 14.52 -21.51 -5.42
N GLU A 35 13.43 -21.07 -4.80
CA GLU A 35 12.48 -20.13 -5.45
C GLU A 35 13.11 -18.78 -5.77
N LEU A 36 14.11 -18.35 -5.00
CA LEU A 36 14.85 -17.11 -5.27
C LEU A 36 15.80 -17.19 -6.47
N LEU A 37 16.00 -18.36 -7.05
CA LEU A 37 16.71 -18.51 -8.33
C LEU A 37 15.89 -17.93 -9.48
N ASN A 38 14.57 -17.87 -9.34
CA ASN A 38 13.72 -17.15 -10.28
C ASN A 38 13.90 -15.63 -10.07
N PRO A 39 14.40 -14.87 -11.08
CA PRO A 39 14.65 -13.44 -10.95
C PRO A 39 13.39 -12.63 -10.62
N LEU A 40 12.19 -13.07 -11.05
CA LEU A 40 10.93 -12.43 -10.74
C LEU A 40 10.60 -12.58 -9.24
N VAL A 41 10.80 -13.76 -8.68
CA VAL A 41 10.59 -14.01 -7.24
C VAL A 41 11.60 -13.25 -6.41
N ALA A 42 12.87 -13.22 -6.83
CA ALA A 42 13.92 -12.48 -6.15
C ALA A 42 13.65 -10.96 -6.13
N ALA A 43 13.19 -10.38 -7.25
CA ALA A 43 12.82 -8.98 -7.33
C ALA A 43 11.65 -8.63 -6.38
N GLN A 44 10.62 -9.46 -6.34
CA GLN A 44 9.48 -9.28 -5.43
C GLN A 44 9.89 -9.47 -3.96
N HIS A 45 10.79 -10.42 -3.67
CA HIS A 45 11.35 -10.59 -2.33
C HIS A 45 12.10 -9.33 -1.87
N PHE A 46 12.92 -8.74 -2.74
CA PHE A 46 13.64 -7.50 -2.46
C PHE A 46 12.65 -6.35 -2.21
N GLU A 47 11.65 -6.17 -3.06
CA GLU A 47 10.62 -5.14 -2.91
C GLU A 47 9.89 -5.25 -1.55
N TYR A 48 9.44 -6.45 -1.17
CA TYR A 48 8.79 -6.66 0.12
C TYR A 48 9.72 -6.37 1.30
N LYS A 49 10.99 -6.73 1.19
CA LYS A 49 12.00 -6.40 2.21
C LYS A 49 12.21 -4.90 2.35
N MET A 50 12.32 -4.18 1.25
CA MET A 50 12.47 -2.72 1.27
C MET A 50 11.26 -2.05 1.91
N SER A 51 10.06 -2.44 1.52
CA SER A 51 8.83 -1.91 2.13
C SER A 51 8.73 -2.21 3.63
N ASN A 52 9.12 -3.40 4.08
CA ASN A 52 9.09 -3.77 5.49
C ASN A 52 10.19 -3.08 6.34
N ILE A 53 11.28 -2.63 5.72
CA ILE A 53 12.40 -1.97 6.43
C ILE A 53 12.24 -0.45 6.43
N LEU A 54 11.74 0.14 5.34
CA LEU A 54 11.67 1.59 5.14
C LEU A 54 10.25 2.12 5.23
N ASP A 55 9.37 1.71 4.32
CA ASP A 55 8.07 2.37 4.15
C ASP A 55 7.16 2.17 5.35
N LYS A 56 6.85 0.92 5.70
CA LYS A 56 5.92 0.60 6.78
C LYS A 56 6.33 1.09 8.16
N PRO A 57 7.62 0.98 8.58
CA PRO A 57 8.06 1.59 9.83
C PRO A 57 7.93 3.11 9.86
N MET A 58 8.25 3.78 8.74
CA MET A 58 8.10 5.23 8.60
C MET A 58 6.63 5.64 8.70
N GLU A 59 5.76 5.09 7.88
CA GLU A 59 4.31 5.32 7.90
C GLU A 59 3.71 5.03 9.29
N SER A 60 4.13 3.93 9.93
CA SER A 60 3.71 3.57 11.28
C SER A 60 4.11 4.61 12.33
N ALA A 61 5.27 5.25 12.20
CA ALA A 61 5.70 6.32 13.10
C ALA A 61 4.79 7.56 12.98
N PHE A 62 4.31 7.86 11.78
CA PHE A 62 3.31 8.90 11.54
C PHE A 62 1.91 8.50 12.02
N GLY A 63 1.66 7.20 12.21
CA GLY A 63 0.36 6.65 12.65
C GLY A 63 -0.65 6.45 11.53
N TYR A 64 -0.22 6.59 10.29
CA TYR A 64 -0.98 6.27 9.09
C TYR A 64 -0.16 5.36 8.20
N ILE A 65 -0.69 4.20 7.87
CA ILE A 65 -0.11 3.27 6.92
C ILE A 65 -1.02 3.26 5.70
N SER A 66 -0.44 3.55 4.54
CA SER A 66 -1.19 3.71 3.28
C SER A 66 -1.93 2.44 2.87
N VAL A 67 -1.43 1.28 3.28
CA VAL A 67 -2.07 -0.02 3.06
C VAL A 67 -1.76 -1.00 4.18
N LEU A 68 -2.80 -1.50 4.82
CA LEU A 68 -2.76 -2.70 5.66
C LEU A 68 -3.16 -3.89 4.78
N PRO A 69 -2.20 -4.75 4.39
CA PRO A 69 -2.47 -5.80 3.41
C PRO A 69 -3.57 -6.75 3.89
N GLY A 70 -4.59 -6.98 3.07
CA GLY A 70 -5.69 -7.87 3.42
C GLY A 70 -5.24 -9.29 3.77
N ALA A 71 -4.09 -9.73 3.22
CA ALA A 71 -3.51 -11.04 3.50
C ALA A 71 -3.00 -11.21 4.94
N PHE A 72 -2.54 -10.13 5.59
CA PHE A 72 -1.99 -10.21 6.95
C PHE A 72 -2.14 -8.90 7.72
N SER A 73 -3.37 -8.61 8.10
CA SER A 73 -3.73 -7.45 8.92
C SER A 73 -4.77 -7.83 9.97
N ALA A 74 -4.89 -7.00 10.99
CA ALA A 74 -5.89 -7.12 12.03
C ALA A 74 -6.47 -5.73 12.33
N TYR A 75 -7.72 -5.69 12.76
CA TYR A 75 -8.43 -4.45 13.03
C TYR A 75 -9.19 -4.53 14.35
N ARG A 76 -9.24 -3.41 15.04
CA ARG A 76 -10.09 -3.28 16.21
C ARG A 76 -11.56 -3.17 15.79
N TYR A 77 -12.41 -4.04 16.26
CA TYR A 77 -13.82 -4.08 15.87
C TYR A 77 -14.53 -2.73 16.04
N THR A 78 -14.31 -2.05 17.16
CA THR A 78 -14.90 -0.73 17.42
C THR A 78 -14.42 0.37 16.46
N ALA A 79 -13.21 0.22 15.91
CA ALA A 79 -12.70 1.15 14.91
C ALA A 79 -13.42 0.98 13.56
N LEU A 80 -13.75 -0.25 13.18
CA LEU A 80 -14.45 -0.58 11.94
C LEU A 80 -15.92 -0.17 11.94
N GLN A 81 -16.57 -0.08 13.10
CA GLN A 81 -18.00 0.20 13.20
C GLN A 81 -18.35 1.52 12.52
N ASN A 82 -19.50 1.51 11.84
CA ASN A 82 -20.09 2.71 11.27
C ASN A 82 -20.68 3.61 12.39
N ASP A 83 -20.94 4.84 12.05
CA ASP A 83 -21.70 5.76 12.90
C ASP A 83 -23.22 5.37 12.93
N PRO A 84 -24.03 5.98 13.80
CA PRO A 84 -25.46 5.69 13.85
C PRO A 84 -26.21 6.00 12.56
N MET A 85 -25.65 6.78 11.65
CA MET A 85 -26.20 7.10 10.33
C MET A 85 -25.77 6.07 9.27
N GLY A 86 -25.05 5.03 9.65
CA GLY A 86 -24.58 3.96 8.75
C GLY A 86 -23.33 4.32 7.93
N HIS A 87 -22.72 5.48 8.15
CA HIS A 87 -21.50 5.90 7.48
C HIS A 87 -20.25 5.55 8.30
N GLY A 88 -19.18 5.10 7.63
CA GLY A 88 -17.94 4.81 8.32
C GLY A 88 -17.02 3.86 7.55
N PRO A 89 -15.96 3.37 8.22
CA PRO A 89 -14.95 2.54 7.56
C PRO A 89 -15.50 1.28 6.93
N LEU A 90 -16.36 0.55 7.64
CA LEU A 90 -16.94 -0.68 7.13
C LEU A 90 -17.89 -0.44 5.94
N HIS A 91 -18.72 0.62 6.01
CA HIS A 91 -19.57 1.00 4.88
C HIS A 91 -18.76 1.34 3.64
N SER A 92 -17.71 2.14 3.81
CA SER A 92 -16.82 2.52 2.71
C SER A 92 -16.08 1.31 2.13
N TYR A 93 -15.64 0.38 2.96
CA TYR A 93 -14.99 -0.86 2.51
C TYR A 93 -15.92 -1.73 1.67
N LEU A 94 -17.15 -1.99 2.16
CA LEU A 94 -18.12 -2.85 1.49
C LEU A 94 -18.78 -2.20 0.27
N LYS A 95 -18.68 -0.88 0.12
CA LYS A 95 -19.25 -0.18 -1.03
C LYS A 95 -18.66 -0.66 -2.36
N GLY A 96 -17.40 -1.06 -2.38
CA GLY A 96 -16.75 -1.64 -3.55
C GLY A 96 -17.43 -2.92 -4.03
N GLU A 97 -17.82 -3.80 -3.11
CA GLU A 97 -18.47 -5.06 -3.40
C GLU A 97 -19.87 -4.85 -4.05
N THR A 98 -20.63 -3.87 -3.54
CA THR A 98 -21.93 -3.53 -4.12
C THR A 98 -21.84 -2.92 -5.51
N MET A 99 -20.76 -2.21 -5.82
CA MET A 99 -20.50 -1.63 -7.15
C MET A 99 -20.11 -2.68 -8.19
N HIS A 100 -19.34 -3.70 -7.79
CA HIS A 100 -18.96 -4.80 -8.69
C HIS A 100 -20.11 -5.80 -8.93
N GLY A 101 -21.17 -5.76 -8.13
CA GLY A 101 -22.35 -6.61 -8.26
C GLY A 101 -23.33 -6.26 -9.39
N GLY A 102 -23.00 -5.36 -10.31
CA GLY A 102 -23.59 -5.29 -11.66
C GLY A 102 -24.86 -4.48 -11.83
N LYS A 103 -25.21 -3.51 -10.98
CA LYS A 103 -26.46 -2.73 -11.12
C LYS A 103 -26.33 -1.20 -11.17
N HIS A 104 -25.13 -0.64 -11.13
CA HIS A 104 -24.94 0.81 -11.28
C HIS A 104 -23.83 1.12 -12.27
N ASP A 105 -24.04 2.14 -13.12
CA ASP A 105 -23.00 2.82 -13.88
C ASP A 105 -21.99 3.42 -12.89
N ALA A 106 -21.07 2.57 -12.41
CA ALA A 106 -20.00 3.02 -11.53
C ALA A 106 -19.07 3.90 -12.36
N ASP A 107 -18.89 5.14 -11.92
CA ASP A 107 -17.89 6.03 -12.46
C ASP A 107 -16.52 5.33 -12.49
N ILE A 108 -15.78 5.54 -13.59
CA ILE A 108 -14.45 4.93 -13.82
C ILE A 108 -13.51 5.19 -12.62
N PHE A 109 -13.59 6.39 -12.03
CA PHE A 109 -12.79 6.73 -10.85
C PHE A 109 -13.13 5.82 -9.67
N SER A 110 -14.39 5.70 -9.33
CA SER A 110 -14.87 4.88 -8.22
C SER A 110 -14.55 3.40 -8.43
N SER A 111 -14.75 2.87 -9.63
CA SER A 111 -14.46 1.47 -9.95
C SER A 111 -12.98 1.14 -9.78
N ASN A 112 -12.07 2.02 -10.23
CA ASN A 112 -10.64 1.81 -10.06
C ASN A 112 -10.17 2.02 -8.61
N MET A 113 -10.76 2.97 -7.89
CA MET A 113 -10.46 3.23 -6.47
C MET A 113 -10.74 2.00 -5.61
N TYR A 114 -11.85 1.30 -5.86
CA TYR A 114 -12.22 0.10 -5.12
C TYR A 114 -11.49 -1.18 -5.52
N LEU A 115 -10.55 -1.11 -6.46
CA LEU A 115 -9.55 -2.18 -6.66
C LEU A 115 -8.51 -2.25 -5.52
N ALA A 116 -8.47 -1.22 -4.65
CA ALA A 116 -7.61 -1.14 -3.47
C ALA A 116 -8.43 -0.72 -2.25
N GLU A 117 -9.47 -1.48 -1.95
CA GLU A 117 -10.41 -1.26 -0.85
C GLU A 117 -9.71 -1.20 0.52
N ASP A 118 -8.62 -1.94 0.69
CA ASP A 118 -7.79 -1.94 1.88
C ASP A 118 -7.13 -0.58 2.14
N ARG A 119 -6.73 0.14 1.10
CA ARG A 119 -6.20 1.51 1.21
C ARG A 119 -7.28 2.51 1.64
N ILE A 120 -8.48 2.36 1.08
CA ILE A 120 -9.61 3.19 1.47
C ILE A 120 -9.96 2.96 2.94
N LEU A 121 -9.97 1.70 3.37
CA LEU A 121 -10.20 1.34 4.76
C LEU A 121 -9.19 2.00 5.70
N CYS A 122 -7.90 1.99 5.37
CA CYS A 122 -6.86 2.65 6.14
C CYS A 122 -7.13 4.15 6.30
N TRP A 123 -7.49 4.82 5.20
CA TRP A 123 -7.83 6.24 5.19
C TRP A 123 -9.07 6.54 6.03
N GLU A 124 -10.14 5.78 5.85
CA GLU A 124 -11.39 5.93 6.59
C GLU A 124 -11.21 5.74 8.10
N LEU A 125 -10.35 4.80 8.52
CA LEU A 125 -10.03 4.58 9.92
C LEU A 125 -9.35 5.80 10.55
N VAL A 126 -8.28 6.31 9.93
CA VAL A 126 -7.50 7.43 10.48
C VAL A 126 -8.28 8.73 10.44
N THR A 127 -9.14 8.93 9.44
CA THR A 127 -9.96 10.15 9.31
C THR A 127 -11.34 10.05 9.94
N LYS A 128 -11.63 8.95 10.63
CA LYS A 128 -12.94 8.73 11.26
C LYS A 128 -13.26 9.89 12.22
N ARG A 129 -14.48 10.42 12.06
CA ARG A 129 -14.97 11.54 12.88
C ARG A 129 -14.95 11.19 14.37
N ASP A 130 -14.62 12.17 15.20
CA ASP A 130 -14.63 12.08 16.66
C ASP A 130 -13.77 10.95 17.25
N SER A 131 -12.79 10.46 16.50
CA SER A 131 -11.87 9.40 16.92
C SER A 131 -10.42 9.73 16.55
N ALA A 132 -9.47 8.98 17.14
CA ALA A 132 -8.03 9.18 16.94
C ALA A 132 -7.33 7.85 16.67
N TRP A 133 -7.90 7.06 15.74
CA TRP A 133 -7.35 5.75 15.40
C TRP A 133 -6.02 5.86 14.68
N LEU A 134 -5.09 4.99 15.07
CA LEU A 134 -3.76 4.87 14.48
C LEU A 134 -3.60 3.52 13.80
N LEU A 135 -2.76 3.49 12.78
CA LEU A 135 -2.34 2.26 12.12
C LEU A 135 -0.90 1.93 12.53
N ARG A 136 -0.62 0.64 12.79
CA ARG A 136 0.67 0.21 13.32
C ARG A 136 1.26 -0.96 12.54
N PHE A 137 2.54 -0.88 12.26
CA PHE A 137 3.33 -1.98 11.74
C PHE A 137 3.99 -2.76 12.88
N VAL A 138 3.82 -4.08 12.88
CA VAL A 138 4.32 -5.00 13.92
C VAL A 138 5.36 -5.93 13.32
N LYS A 139 6.61 -5.54 13.34
CA LYS A 139 7.74 -6.30 12.75
C LYS A 139 7.86 -7.74 13.26
N ARG A 140 7.48 -8.01 14.52
CA ARG A 140 7.55 -9.36 15.12
C ARG A 140 6.44 -10.30 14.62
N ALA A 141 5.36 -9.77 14.10
CA ALA A 141 4.31 -10.55 13.45
C ALA A 141 4.75 -10.82 12.01
N GLN A 142 4.95 -12.08 11.65
CA GLN A 142 5.48 -12.46 10.33
C GLN A 142 4.58 -13.49 9.67
N ALA A 143 4.28 -13.29 8.40
CA ALA A 143 3.61 -14.24 7.52
C ALA A 143 4.45 -14.47 6.26
N GLU A 144 4.29 -15.64 5.65
CA GLU A 144 4.89 -15.99 4.38
C GLU A 144 3.80 -16.10 3.33
N THR A 145 4.07 -15.62 2.13
CA THR A 145 3.15 -15.70 0.99
C THR A 145 3.90 -16.13 -0.25
N ASP A 146 3.22 -16.81 -1.14
CA ASP A 146 3.66 -17.02 -2.50
C ASP A 146 3.54 -15.74 -3.32
N VAL A 147 4.27 -15.70 -4.42
CA VAL A 147 4.25 -14.57 -5.36
C VAL A 147 4.26 -15.10 -6.79
N PRO A 148 3.78 -14.30 -7.76
CA PRO A 148 3.84 -14.65 -9.17
C PRO A 148 5.23 -15.10 -9.62
N THR A 149 5.29 -16.25 -10.27
CA THR A 149 6.52 -16.81 -10.84
C THR A 149 6.63 -16.56 -12.34
N HIS A 150 5.54 -16.13 -12.97
CA HIS A 150 5.45 -15.81 -14.40
C HIS A 150 5.16 -14.35 -14.64
N VAL A 151 5.74 -13.78 -15.70
CA VAL A 151 5.61 -12.35 -16.06
C VAL A 151 4.14 -11.96 -16.29
N ALA A 152 3.35 -12.80 -16.94
CA ALA A 152 1.94 -12.52 -17.23
C ALA A 152 1.11 -12.35 -15.95
N GLU A 153 1.34 -13.20 -14.96
CA GLU A 153 0.67 -13.11 -13.64
C GLU A 153 1.11 -11.85 -12.89
N LEU A 154 2.42 -11.55 -12.92
CA LEU A 154 2.97 -10.35 -12.29
C LEU A 154 2.36 -9.08 -12.89
N ILE A 155 2.27 -8.98 -14.22
CA ILE A 155 1.66 -7.83 -14.91
C ILE A 155 0.19 -7.70 -14.52
N SER A 156 -0.56 -8.80 -14.51
CA SER A 156 -1.98 -8.79 -14.14
C SER A 156 -2.19 -8.31 -12.69
N GLN A 157 -1.38 -8.81 -11.76
CA GLN A 157 -1.40 -8.40 -10.36
C GLN A 157 -1.03 -6.92 -10.21
N ARG A 158 0.06 -6.46 -10.83
CA ARG A 158 0.56 -5.09 -10.74
C ARG A 158 -0.38 -4.07 -11.37
N ARG A 159 -0.99 -4.41 -12.49
CA ARG A 159 -2.01 -3.55 -13.11
C ARG A 159 -3.13 -3.20 -12.13
N ARG A 160 -3.64 -4.20 -11.41
CA ARG A 160 -4.68 -3.99 -10.39
C ARG A 160 -4.17 -3.12 -9.23
N TRP A 161 -2.99 -3.44 -8.70
CA TRP A 161 -2.43 -2.72 -7.56
C TRP A 161 -2.07 -1.26 -7.89
N LEU A 162 -1.46 -1.02 -9.04
CA LEU A 162 -1.07 0.32 -9.46
C LEU A 162 -2.29 1.21 -9.69
N ASN A 163 -3.28 0.71 -10.43
CA ASN A 163 -4.51 1.47 -10.66
C ASN A 163 -5.23 1.78 -9.35
N GLY A 164 -5.52 0.77 -8.54
CA GLY A 164 -6.20 0.96 -7.25
C GLY A 164 -5.45 1.90 -6.33
N SER A 165 -4.12 1.74 -6.22
CA SER A 165 -3.28 2.60 -5.39
C SER A 165 -3.28 4.05 -5.84
N PHE A 166 -3.20 4.30 -7.14
CA PHE A 166 -3.22 5.63 -7.71
C PHE A 166 -4.54 6.35 -7.39
N PHE A 167 -5.68 5.74 -7.68
CA PHE A 167 -6.98 6.35 -7.43
C PHE A 167 -7.28 6.48 -5.92
N ALA A 168 -6.86 5.53 -5.08
CA ALA A 168 -7.00 5.64 -3.63
C ALA A 168 -6.13 6.77 -3.05
N ALA A 169 -4.92 6.98 -3.58
CA ALA A 169 -4.08 8.11 -3.18
C ALA A 169 -4.72 9.46 -3.55
N ILE A 170 -5.24 9.61 -4.76
CA ILE A 170 -5.98 10.82 -5.18
C ILE A 170 -7.19 11.04 -4.27
N HIS A 171 -7.95 10.00 -3.95
CA HIS A 171 -9.07 10.09 -3.02
C HIS A 171 -8.64 10.62 -1.65
N SER A 172 -7.56 10.11 -1.10
CA SER A 172 -7.02 10.54 0.20
C SER A 172 -6.61 12.02 0.18
N ILE A 173 -5.97 12.47 -0.90
CA ILE A 173 -5.56 13.87 -1.08
C ILE A 173 -6.79 14.79 -1.17
N ILE A 174 -7.77 14.46 -2.00
CA ILE A 174 -9.00 15.26 -2.16
C ILE A 174 -9.80 15.32 -0.84
N LYS A 175 -9.85 14.21 -0.11
CA LYS A 175 -10.61 14.10 1.15
C LYS A 175 -9.78 14.46 2.40
N PHE A 176 -8.57 15.00 2.23
CA PHE A 176 -7.65 15.28 3.33
C PHE A 176 -8.25 16.16 4.43
N GLY A 177 -9.11 17.11 4.06
CA GLY A 177 -9.81 17.98 5.03
C GLY A 177 -10.61 17.25 6.12
N ARG A 178 -10.93 15.97 5.92
CA ARG A 178 -11.62 15.14 6.93
C ARG A 178 -10.82 14.95 8.21
N ILE A 179 -9.48 15.04 8.13
CA ILE A 179 -8.59 14.90 9.29
C ILE A 179 -8.85 15.94 10.39
N TYR A 180 -9.35 17.12 10.02
CA TYR A 180 -9.70 18.18 10.98
C TYR A 180 -10.90 17.81 11.84
N ARG A 181 -11.77 16.90 11.38
CA ARG A 181 -12.93 16.39 12.13
C ARG A 181 -12.58 15.25 13.09
N SER A 182 -11.34 14.74 13.04
CA SER A 182 -10.84 13.71 13.93
C SER A 182 -10.38 14.30 15.26
N LYS A 183 -10.30 13.47 16.30
CA LYS A 183 -9.76 13.84 17.63
C LYS A 183 -8.25 13.67 17.77
N HIS A 184 -7.51 13.55 16.68
CA HIS A 184 -6.06 13.55 16.73
C HIS A 184 -5.52 14.82 17.36
N SER A 185 -4.44 14.71 18.14
CA SER A 185 -3.73 15.87 18.68
C SER A 185 -3.20 16.78 17.56
N VAL A 186 -2.98 18.07 17.88
CA VAL A 186 -2.44 19.04 16.91
C VAL A 186 -1.12 18.55 16.34
N PHE A 187 -0.22 18.02 17.17
CA PHE A 187 1.05 17.46 16.73
C PHE A 187 0.86 16.28 15.77
N ARG A 188 -0.08 15.38 16.07
CA ARG A 188 -0.39 14.26 15.18
C ARG A 188 -0.96 14.73 13.84
N LYS A 189 -1.83 15.71 13.84
CA LYS A 189 -2.34 16.33 12.61
C LYS A 189 -1.21 16.94 11.78
N PHE A 190 -0.25 17.60 12.40
CA PHE A 190 0.94 18.10 11.72
C PHE A 190 1.74 16.96 11.07
N LEU A 191 2.02 15.88 11.79
CA LEU A 191 2.71 14.72 11.24
C LEU A 191 1.96 14.11 10.03
N LEU A 192 0.64 14.03 10.11
CA LEU A 192 -0.19 13.54 9.01
C LEU A 192 -0.18 14.49 7.80
N HIS A 193 0.02 15.79 7.99
CA HIS A 193 0.25 16.71 6.86
C HIS A 193 1.60 16.45 6.19
N VAL A 194 2.66 16.22 6.97
CA VAL A 194 3.99 15.89 6.43
C VAL A 194 3.92 14.60 5.63
N GLU A 195 3.26 13.57 6.18
CA GLU A 195 3.06 12.29 5.50
C GLU A 195 2.26 12.46 4.19
N MET A 196 1.17 13.21 4.22
CA MET A 196 0.36 13.45 3.01
C MET A 196 1.12 14.25 1.95
N LEU A 197 1.92 15.24 2.37
CA LEU A 197 2.80 15.96 1.45
C LEU A 197 3.80 15.02 0.80
N TYR A 198 4.45 14.17 1.58
CA TYR A 198 5.38 13.15 1.09
C TYR A 198 4.70 12.23 0.06
N GLN A 199 3.54 11.68 0.38
CA GLN A 199 2.79 10.81 -0.53
C GLN A 199 2.36 11.56 -1.81
N THR A 200 1.98 12.82 -1.71
CA THR A 200 1.63 13.65 -2.87
C THR A 200 2.84 13.85 -3.80
N VAL A 201 4.00 14.15 -3.22
CA VAL A 201 5.25 14.28 -3.96
C VAL A 201 5.63 12.95 -4.64
N MET A 202 5.55 11.84 -3.91
CA MET A 202 5.82 10.50 -4.45
C MET A 202 4.86 10.11 -5.56
N LEU A 203 3.56 10.46 -5.43
CA LEU A 203 2.57 10.23 -6.48
C LEU A 203 2.93 11.02 -7.76
N PHE A 204 3.34 12.27 -7.60
CA PHE A 204 3.78 13.11 -8.71
C PHE A 204 5.02 12.53 -9.42
N PHE A 205 6.04 12.11 -8.64
CA PHE A 205 7.23 11.47 -9.23
C PHE A 205 6.92 10.12 -9.87
N SER A 206 6.00 9.34 -9.35
CA SER A 206 5.62 8.06 -9.95
C SER A 206 5.00 8.23 -11.34
N TRP A 207 4.32 9.34 -11.58
CA TRP A 207 3.78 9.69 -12.90
C TRP A 207 4.89 9.85 -13.96
N PHE A 208 6.04 10.39 -13.58
CA PHE A 208 7.18 10.58 -14.47
C PHE A 208 8.12 9.37 -14.52
N SER A 209 7.98 8.40 -13.65
CA SER A 209 8.91 7.26 -13.55
C SER A 209 8.99 6.46 -14.84
N LEU A 210 7.86 6.27 -15.52
CA LEU A 210 7.80 5.53 -16.79
C LEU A 210 8.52 6.32 -17.92
N ALA A 211 8.31 7.62 -17.99
CA ALA A 211 9.00 8.49 -18.97
C ALA A 211 10.52 8.49 -18.74
N ASN A 212 10.95 8.59 -17.48
CA ASN A 212 12.37 8.52 -17.12
C ASN A 212 12.97 7.15 -17.45
N TYR A 213 12.24 6.07 -17.26
CA TYR A 213 12.69 4.73 -17.65
C TYR A 213 12.96 4.64 -19.16
N PHE A 214 12.03 5.10 -20.00
CA PHE A 214 12.24 5.15 -21.45
C PHE A 214 13.40 6.06 -21.85
N LEU A 215 13.55 7.20 -21.20
CA LEU A 215 14.67 8.13 -21.46
C LEU A 215 16.02 7.47 -21.14
N ILE A 216 16.14 6.80 -19.99
CA ILE A 216 17.36 6.08 -19.60
C ILE A 216 17.68 4.98 -20.60
N PHE A 217 16.69 4.19 -21.01
CA PHE A 217 16.87 3.14 -22.01
C PHE A 217 17.33 3.69 -23.35
N HIS A 218 16.72 4.81 -23.79
CA HIS A 218 17.12 5.46 -25.04
C HIS A 218 18.55 5.97 -24.98
N ILE A 219 18.96 6.61 -23.87
CA ILE A 219 20.33 7.10 -23.68
C ILE A 219 21.32 5.93 -23.69
N LEU A 220 21.02 4.85 -22.97
CA LEU A 220 21.86 3.65 -22.93
C LEU A 220 22.01 3.01 -24.31
N ALA A 221 20.91 2.84 -25.06
CA ALA A 221 20.93 2.29 -26.40
C ALA A 221 21.82 3.12 -27.34
N ARG A 222 21.67 4.45 -27.34
CA ARG A 222 22.54 5.35 -28.12
C ARG A 222 23.99 5.25 -27.71
N SER A 223 24.28 5.25 -26.41
CA SER A 223 25.66 5.11 -25.93
C SER A 223 26.28 3.77 -26.37
N MET A 224 25.51 2.70 -26.40
CA MET A 224 25.99 1.40 -26.90
C MET A 224 26.26 1.43 -28.41
N GLU A 225 25.41 2.09 -29.22
CA GLU A 225 25.64 2.29 -30.66
C GLU A 225 26.92 3.09 -30.93
N ASP A 226 27.14 4.16 -30.16
CA ASP A 226 28.36 5.00 -30.29
C ASP A 226 29.62 4.21 -29.91
N ILE A 227 29.54 3.40 -28.86
CA ILE A 227 30.66 2.49 -28.47
C ILE A 227 30.89 1.44 -29.54
N ALA A 228 29.82 0.82 -30.09
CA ALA A 228 29.93 -0.18 -31.16
C ALA A 228 30.57 0.43 -32.42
N ARG A 229 30.18 1.63 -32.82
CA ARG A 229 30.79 2.36 -33.93
C ARG A 229 32.28 2.66 -33.67
N TRP A 230 32.62 3.05 -32.45
CA TRP A 230 34.01 3.34 -32.06
C TRP A 230 34.89 2.07 -32.12
N ILE A 231 34.35 0.90 -31.78
CA ILE A 231 35.05 -0.41 -31.80
C ILE A 231 35.01 -1.05 -33.20
N HIS A 232 34.38 -0.42 -34.20
CA HIS A 232 34.23 -0.99 -35.55
C HIS A 232 33.49 -2.34 -35.61
N VAL A 233 32.56 -2.58 -34.70
CA VAL A 233 31.69 -3.77 -34.74
C VAL A 233 30.57 -3.50 -35.74
N PRO A 234 30.35 -4.36 -36.77
CA PRO A 234 29.21 -4.23 -37.67
C PRO A 234 27.92 -4.33 -36.87
N THR A 235 27.04 -3.36 -37.03
CA THR A 235 25.70 -3.34 -36.43
C THR A 235 24.71 -4.15 -37.26
#